data_0adab58f5ed0be1031544ce229dd38d8
#
_entry.id   0adab58f5ed0be1031544ce229dd38d8
#
_cell.length_a   1.000
_cell.length_b   1.000
_cell.length_c   1.000
_cell.angle_alpha   90.00
_cell.angle_beta   90.00
_cell.angle_gamma   90.00
#
_symmetry.space_group_name_H-M   'P 1'
#
loop_
_entity.id
_entity.type
_entity.pdbx_description
1 polymer ?
#
loop_
_entity_poly.entity_id
_entity_poly.type
_entity_poly.pdbx_seq_one_letter_code
_entity_poly.pdbx_strand_id
1 'polypeptide(L)'
;MKKIIISVTFFLFSFSFIFPFVSNAQALSMADIKAQMVKDWERSKAYTIDYLNTMPADKYSFKAVDSIRSFAQQMLHLAQANLFLMSLATDLKSPSFGSDREKSPTAQTKDSVMYYVTTSYDYCINAAKNSNISKWGEKKKLPFGNYEETRFALLNKALEHQAHHRGQTTIYIRLQGIKPPEERLFGGGM
;
A
#
# COMPACT_ATOMS: atom_id res chain seq x y z
N MET A 1 43.19 41.12 73.56
CA MET A 1 43.23 41.29 72.06
C MET A 1 42.40 40.18 71.43
N LYS A 2 41.17 40.48 71.02
CA LYS A 2 40.27 39.48 70.34
C LYS A 2 40.52 39.53 68.85
N LYS A 3 40.93 38.42 68.26
CA LYS A 3 41.08 38.29 66.81
C LYS A 3 39.70 37.93 66.14
N ILE A 4 39.21 38.82 65.27
CA ILE A 4 38.01 38.60 64.47
C ILE A 4 38.42 37.85 63.24
N ILE A 5 37.88 36.62 63.04
CA ILE A 5 38.05 35.82 61.82
C ILE A 5 36.84 36.15 60.93
N ILE A 6 37.09 36.84 59.83
CA ILE A 6 36.09 37.07 58.80
C ILE A 6 36.11 35.87 57.85
N SER A 7 35.05 35.07 57.91
CA SER A 7 34.84 33.98 56.96
C SER A 7 34.15 34.52 55.68
N VAL A 8 34.89 34.51 54.60
CA VAL A 8 34.34 34.86 53.24
C VAL A 8 33.79 33.63 52.59
N THR A 9 32.45 33.50 52.59
CA THR A 9 31.75 32.41 51.85
C THR A 9 31.64 32.81 50.41
N PHE A 10 32.35 32.09 49.51
CA PHE A 10 32.28 32.27 48.07
C PHE A 10 31.06 31.51 47.55
N PHE A 11 30.03 32.23 47.14
CA PHE A 11 28.84 31.65 46.49
C PHE A 11 29.13 31.48 45.00
N LEU A 12 29.42 30.24 44.55
CA LEU A 12 29.53 29.90 43.16
C LEU A 12 28.12 29.81 42.53
N PHE A 13 27.75 30.86 41.80
CA PHE A 13 26.51 30.89 41.02
C PHE A 13 26.75 30.09 39.71
N SER A 14 26.34 28.81 39.68
CA SER A 14 26.31 28.01 38.48
C SER A 14 25.24 28.54 37.53
N PHE A 15 25.62 29.30 36.53
CA PHE A 15 24.73 29.75 35.46
C PHE A 15 24.59 28.60 34.49
N SER A 16 23.57 27.73 34.69
CA SER A 16 23.20 26.69 33.71
C SER A 16 22.57 27.35 32.50
N PHE A 17 23.35 27.49 31.44
CA PHE A 17 22.82 27.86 30.13
C PHE A 17 21.96 26.70 29.61
N ILE A 18 20.63 26.82 29.74
CA ILE A 18 19.67 25.97 29.07
C ILE A 18 19.63 26.44 27.61
N PHE A 19 20.43 25.82 26.73
CA PHE A 19 20.26 25.98 25.30
C PHE A 19 18.97 25.24 24.93
N PRO A 20 17.94 25.91 24.36
CA PRO A 20 16.84 25.19 23.78
C PRO A 20 17.37 24.39 22.60
N PHE A 21 17.46 23.07 22.76
CA PHE A 21 17.63 22.16 21.63
C PHE A 21 16.37 22.29 20.76
N VAL A 22 16.40 23.19 19.79
CA VAL A 22 15.40 23.22 18.72
C VAL A 22 15.66 21.99 17.86
N SER A 23 15.03 20.87 18.19
CA SER A 23 14.98 19.72 17.32
C SER A 23 14.19 20.16 16.07
N ASN A 24 14.88 20.44 14.97
CA ASN A 24 14.28 20.55 13.64
C ASN A 24 13.82 19.17 13.16
N ALA A 25 12.84 18.57 13.86
CA ALA A 25 12.12 17.44 13.34
C ALA A 25 11.31 17.94 12.13
N GLN A 26 11.81 17.70 10.92
CA GLN A 26 11.06 18.01 9.70
C GLN A 26 9.78 17.19 9.71
N ALA A 27 8.65 17.86 9.95
CA ALA A 27 7.35 17.22 9.94
C ALA A 27 7.06 16.73 8.52
N LEU A 28 6.72 15.44 8.39
CA LEU A 28 6.31 14.84 7.12
C LEU A 28 5.02 15.53 6.64
N SER A 29 5.05 16.16 5.48
CA SER A 29 3.88 16.83 4.94
C SER A 29 2.89 15.83 4.34
N MET A 30 1.60 16.20 4.30
CA MET A 30 0.57 15.39 3.62
C MET A 30 0.86 15.25 2.12
N ALA A 31 1.55 16.20 1.52
CA ALA A 31 1.99 16.11 0.13
C ALA A 31 3.07 15.04 -0.06
N ASP A 32 4.02 14.94 0.88
CA ASP A 32 5.05 13.90 0.85
C ASP A 32 4.43 12.50 1.05
N ILE A 33 3.46 12.37 1.96
CA ILE A 33 2.72 11.11 2.15
C ILE A 33 2.00 10.71 0.86
N LYS A 34 1.33 11.64 0.19
CA LYS A 34 0.68 11.38 -1.10
C LYS A 34 1.68 10.97 -2.18
N ALA A 35 2.81 11.67 -2.27
CA ALA A 35 3.86 11.36 -3.24
C ALA A 35 4.44 9.95 -3.00
N GLN A 36 4.66 9.57 -1.73
CA GLN A 36 5.10 8.23 -1.37
C GLN A 36 4.05 7.17 -1.75
N MET A 37 2.78 7.41 -1.47
CA MET A 37 1.70 6.50 -1.85
C MET A 37 1.65 6.24 -3.36
N VAL A 38 1.88 7.27 -4.19
CA VAL A 38 1.97 7.12 -5.65
C VAL A 38 3.12 6.21 -6.03
N LYS A 39 4.33 6.43 -5.46
CA LYS A 39 5.50 5.56 -5.70
C LYS A 39 5.23 4.12 -5.28
N ASP A 40 4.53 3.90 -4.16
CA ASP A 40 4.18 2.56 -3.71
C ASP A 40 3.21 1.85 -4.65
N TRP A 41 2.25 2.56 -5.24
CA TRP A 41 1.38 2.01 -6.27
C TRP A 41 2.14 1.69 -7.57
N GLU A 42 3.05 2.57 -8.04
CA GLU A 42 3.89 2.35 -9.21
C GLU A 42 4.80 1.12 -9.02
N ARG A 43 5.46 1.03 -7.87
CA ARG A 43 6.28 -0.13 -7.47
C ARG A 43 5.44 -1.41 -7.39
N SER A 44 4.27 -1.36 -6.76
CA SER A 44 3.38 -2.51 -6.62
C SER A 44 2.84 -3.01 -7.96
N LYS A 45 2.57 -2.10 -8.93
CA LYS A 45 2.22 -2.45 -10.31
C LYS A 45 3.34 -3.26 -10.95
N ALA A 46 4.57 -2.74 -10.96
CA ALA A 46 5.71 -3.41 -11.56
C ALA A 46 5.94 -4.80 -10.94
N TYR A 47 5.89 -4.90 -9.61
CA TYR A 47 6.05 -6.17 -8.91
C TYR A 47 4.93 -7.18 -9.22
N THR A 48 3.68 -6.74 -9.36
CA THR A 48 2.58 -7.63 -9.71
C THR A 48 2.68 -8.10 -11.17
N ILE A 49 3.16 -7.25 -12.09
CA ILE A 49 3.43 -7.64 -13.48
C ILE A 49 4.50 -8.74 -13.54
N ASP A 50 5.54 -8.69 -12.70
CA ASP A 50 6.53 -9.76 -12.61
C ASP A 50 5.89 -11.10 -12.21
N TYR A 51 4.96 -11.10 -11.25
CA TYR A 51 4.20 -12.30 -10.88
C TYR A 51 3.37 -12.86 -12.03
N LEU A 52 2.67 -11.97 -12.75
CA LEU A 52 1.86 -12.36 -13.91
C LEU A 52 2.74 -12.95 -15.04
N ASN A 53 3.92 -12.36 -15.27
CA ASN A 53 4.83 -12.87 -16.29
C ASN A 53 5.45 -14.22 -15.89
N THR A 54 5.76 -14.40 -14.61
CA THR A 54 6.42 -15.60 -14.09
C THR A 54 5.53 -16.83 -14.16
N MET A 55 4.20 -16.68 -13.97
CA MET A 55 3.27 -17.79 -14.09
C MET A 55 3.05 -18.16 -15.58
N PRO A 56 3.27 -19.43 -15.98
CA PRO A 56 2.98 -19.87 -17.34
C PRO A 56 1.49 -19.73 -17.69
N ALA A 57 1.19 -19.43 -18.95
CA ALA A 57 -0.18 -19.18 -19.41
C ALA A 57 -1.12 -20.37 -19.17
N ASP A 58 -0.63 -21.60 -19.36
CA ASP A 58 -1.38 -22.85 -19.15
C ASP A 58 -1.62 -23.16 -17.66
N LYS A 59 -1.00 -22.41 -16.74
CA LYS A 59 -1.13 -22.57 -15.28
C LYS A 59 -2.00 -21.51 -14.60
N TYR A 60 -2.61 -20.60 -15.36
CA TYR A 60 -3.46 -19.55 -14.78
C TYR A 60 -4.71 -20.11 -14.08
N SER A 61 -5.21 -21.27 -14.53
CA SER A 61 -6.33 -21.96 -13.88
C SER A 61 -5.92 -22.82 -12.67
N PHE A 62 -4.62 -22.92 -12.36
CA PHE A 62 -4.12 -23.76 -11.26
C PHE A 62 -4.68 -23.31 -9.91
N LYS A 63 -5.11 -24.29 -9.12
CA LYS A 63 -5.51 -24.18 -7.71
C LYS A 63 -4.64 -25.10 -6.88
N ALA A 64 -4.18 -24.65 -5.72
CA ALA A 64 -3.45 -25.52 -4.80
C ALA A 64 -4.39 -26.56 -4.12
N VAL A 65 -5.64 -26.16 -3.87
CA VAL A 65 -6.75 -27.00 -3.40
C VAL A 65 -8.07 -26.46 -3.95
N ASP A 66 -9.11 -27.29 -4.06
CA ASP A 66 -10.38 -26.92 -4.70
C ASP A 66 -11.13 -25.77 -4.01
N SER A 67 -10.97 -25.63 -2.70
CA SER A 67 -11.67 -24.62 -1.89
C SER A 67 -11.14 -23.20 -2.03
N ILE A 68 -10.00 -22.99 -2.73
CA ILE A 68 -9.41 -21.66 -2.93
C ILE A 68 -9.57 -21.18 -4.37
N ARG A 69 -9.33 -19.87 -4.58
CA ARG A 69 -9.26 -19.27 -5.91
C ARG A 69 -8.12 -19.88 -6.74
N SER A 70 -8.28 -19.94 -8.07
CA SER A 70 -7.15 -20.18 -8.97
C SER A 70 -6.19 -18.96 -8.98
N PHE A 71 -4.99 -19.12 -9.56
CA PHE A 71 -4.07 -18.01 -9.77
C PHE A 71 -4.74 -16.84 -10.51
N ALA A 72 -5.43 -17.12 -11.64
CA ALA A 72 -6.18 -16.10 -12.36
C ALA A 72 -7.25 -15.44 -11.51
N GLN A 73 -8.02 -16.20 -10.75
CA GLN A 73 -9.07 -15.69 -9.87
C GLN A 73 -8.50 -14.81 -8.75
N GLN A 74 -7.34 -15.16 -8.17
CA GLN A 74 -6.66 -14.33 -7.17
C GLN A 74 -6.29 -12.96 -7.75
N MET A 75 -5.72 -12.94 -8.96
CA MET A 75 -5.30 -11.71 -9.62
C MET A 75 -6.49 -10.86 -10.10
N LEU A 76 -7.57 -11.47 -10.56
CA LEU A 76 -8.81 -10.77 -10.92
C LEU A 76 -9.49 -10.17 -9.69
N HIS A 77 -9.50 -10.90 -8.57
CA HIS A 77 -10.01 -10.39 -7.29
C HIS A 77 -9.20 -9.18 -6.81
N LEU A 78 -7.88 -9.27 -6.85
CA LEU A 78 -6.99 -8.14 -6.56
C LEU A 78 -7.36 -6.91 -7.42
N ALA A 79 -7.55 -7.10 -8.72
CA ALA A 79 -7.89 -6.01 -9.63
C ALA A 79 -9.26 -5.37 -9.31
N GLN A 80 -10.28 -6.17 -9.01
CA GLN A 80 -11.60 -5.68 -8.63
C GLN A 80 -11.56 -4.90 -7.30
N ALA A 81 -10.84 -5.42 -6.31
CA ALA A 81 -10.69 -4.75 -5.02
C ALA A 81 -9.91 -3.43 -5.13
N ASN A 82 -8.88 -3.37 -5.98
CA ASN A 82 -8.19 -2.13 -6.30
C ASN A 82 -9.16 -1.05 -6.78
N LEU A 83 -10.01 -1.38 -7.78
CA LEU A 83 -11.00 -0.43 -8.31
C LEU A 83 -12.00 -0.02 -7.23
N PHE A 84 -12.52 -0.98 -6.48
CA PHE A 84 -13.54 -0.75 -5.46
C PHE A 84 -13.02 0.15 -4.33
N LEU A 85 -11.93 -0.22 -3.67
CA LEU A 85 -11.41 0.50 -2.51
C LEU A 85 -10.91 1.90 -2.89
N MET A 86 -10.22 2.03 -4.03
CA MET A 86 -9.73 3.33 -4.47
C MET A 86 -10.85 4.26 -4.94
N SER A 87 -11.90 3.76 -5.59
CA SER A 87 -13.06 4.58 -5.95
C SER A 87 -13.80 5.08 -4.70
N LEU A 88 -13.97 4.22 -3.70
CA LEU A 88 -14.59 4.59 -2.43
C LEU A 88 -13.77 5.64 -1.67
N ALA A 89 -12.44 5.48 -1.68
CA ALA A 89 -11.53 6.41 -1.00
C ALA A 89 -11.46 7.80 -1.66
N THR A 90 -11.55 7.87 -3.00
CA THR A 90 -11.26 9.10 -3.75
C THR A 90 -12.49 9.75 -4.39
N ASP A 91 -13.62 9.05 -4.47
CA ASP A 91 -14.81 9.39 -5.26
C ASP A 91 -14.55 9.49 -6.78
N LEU A 92 -13.36 9.09 -7.25
CA LEU A 92 -13.07 9.04 -8.68
C LEU A 92 -13.74 7.81 -9.31
N LYS A 93 -14.39 8.03 -10.45
CA LYS A 93 -15.07 6.95 -11.17
C LYS A 93 -14.05 5.92 -11.67
N SER A 94 -14.22 4.67 -11.25
CA SER A 94 -13.40 3.55 -11.73
C SER A 94 -13.83 3.06 -13.10
N PRO A 95 -12.92 2.43 -13.87
CA PRO A 95 -13.29 1.63 -15.02
C PRO A 95 -14.31 0.55 -14.63
N SER A 96 -15.27 0.27 -15.54
CA SER A 96 -16.19 -0.84 -15.33
C SER A 96 -15.64 -2.08 -16.02
N PHE A 97 -15.37 -3.11 -15.25
CA PHE A 97 -14.98 -4.43 -15.80
C PHE A 97 -16.19 -5.35 -16.05
N GLY A 98 -17.40 -4.88 -15.72
CA GLY A 98 -18.60 -5.71 -15.64
C GLY A 98 -18.62 -6.58 -14.39
N SER A 99 -19.68 -7.36 -14.22
CA SER A 99 -19.84 -8.23 -13.05
C SER A 99 -18.99 -9.49 -13.14
N ASP A 100 -18.47 -9.91 -12.00
CA ASP A 100 -17.97 -11.26 -11.71
C ASP A 100 -16.90 -11.82 -12.67
N ARG A 101 -15.84 -11.05 -12.91
CA ARG A 101 -14.72 -11.49 -13.76
C ARG A 101 -14.01 -12.73 -13.21
N GLU A 102 -14.03 -12.94 -11.91
CA GLU A 102 -13.47 -14.15 -11.30
C GLU A 102 -14.15 -15.43 -11.80
N LYS A 103 -15.45 -15.38 -12.16
CA LYS A 103 -16.21 -16.52 -12.66
C LYS A 103 -16.24 -16.63 -14.19
N SER A 104 -15.80 -15.61 -14.92
CA SER A 104 -15.81 -15.62 -16.38
C SER A 104 -14.59 -16.39 -16.94
N PRO A 105 -14.75 -17.52 -17.63
CA PRO A 105 -13.63 -18.26 -18.19
C PRO A 105 -12.77 -17.43 -19.15
N THR A 106 -13.38 -16.56 -19.94
CA THR A 106 -12.68 -15.70 -20.90
C THR A 106 -11.84 -14.62 -20.22
N ALA A 107 -12.18 -14.23 -18.99
CA ALA A 107 -11.40 -13.27 -18.20
C ALA A 107 -10.17 -13.93 -17.54
N GLN A 108 -10.12 -15.25 -17.42
CA GLN A 108 -9.07 -15.99 -16.72
C GLN A 108 -7.88 -16.37 -17.59
N THR A 109 -7.87 -16.01 -18.88
CA THR A 109 -6.68 -16.16 -19.73
C THR A 109 -5.56 -15.20 -19.28
N LYS A 110 -4.29 -15.56 -19.54
CA LYS A 110 -3.13 -14.71 -19.17
C LYS A 110 -3.29 -13.27 -19.68
N ASP A 111 -3.65 -13.09 -20.93
CA ASP A 111 -3.78 -11.76 -21.54
C ASP A 111 -4.91 -10.95 -20.92
N SER A 112 -6.06 -11.59 -20.67
CA SER A 112 -7.19 -10.93 -20.01
C SER A 112 -6.85 -10.52 -18.58
N VAL A 113 -6.24 -11.41 -17.80
CA VAL A 113 -5.81 -11.10 -16.42
C VAL A 113 -4.78 -9.97 -16.41
N MET A 114 -3.79 -10.01 -17.32
CA MET A 114 -2.80 -8.94 -17.48
C MET A 114 -3.49 -7.60 -17.75
N TYR A 115 -4.45 -7.57 -18.67
CA TYR A 115 -5.22 -6.36 -18.99
C TYR A 115 -5.98 -5.83 -17.77
N TYR A 116 -6.76 -6.67 -17.07
CA TYR A 116 -7.56 -6.23 -15.92
C TYR A 116 -6.68 -5.74 -14.77
N VAL A 117 -5.62 -6.47 -14.48
CA VAL A 117 -4.69 -6.12 -13.39
C VAL A 117 -3.98 -4.81 -13.71
N THR A 118 -3.36 -4.66 -14.87
CA THR A 118 -2.63 -3.44 -15.24
C THR A 118 -3.56 -2.23 -15.28
N THR A 119 -4.75 -2.36 -15.84
CA THR A 119 -5.76 -1.28 -15.87
C THR A 119 -6.17 -0.87 -14.45
N SER A 120 -6.33 -1.84 -13.52
CA SER A 120 -6.68 -1.53 -12.13
C SER A 120 -5.58 -0.74 -11.42
N TYR A 121 -4.31 -1.08 -11.64
CA TYR A 121 -3.18 -0.33 -11.08
C TYR A 121 -3.04 1.06 -11.69
N ASP A 122 -3.24 1.22 -13.00
CA ASP A 122 -3.23 2.53 -13.65
C ASP A 122 -4.30 3.46 -13.09
N TYR A 123 -5.48 2.91 -12.84
CA TYR A 123 -6.52 3.61 -12.12
C TYR A 123 -6.08 4.01 -10.70
N CYS A 124 -5.50 3.09 -9.92
CA CYS A 124 -5.06 3.37 -8.56
C CYS A 124 -3.99 4.46 -8.50
N ILE A 125 -3.01 4.42 -9.40
CA ILE A 125 -1.97 5.45 -9.54
C ILE A 125 -2.59 6.81 -9.84
N ASN A 126 -3.49 6.85 -10.84
CA ASN A 126 -4.20 8.06 -11.20
C ASN A 126 -5.08 8.59 -10.05
N ALA A 127 -5.80 7.71 -9.37
CA ALA A 127 -6.65 8.05 -8.24
C ALA A 127 -5.83 8.60 -7.05
N ALA A 128 -4.70 7.99 -6.74
CA ALA A 128 -3.77 8.49 -5.71
C ALA A 128 -3.23 9.88 -6.08
N LYS A 129 -2.77 10.07 -7.33
CA LYS A 129 -2.26 11.37 -7.85
C LYS A 129 -3.30 12.47 -7.73
N ASN A 130 -4.56 12.19 -8.04
CA ASN A 130 -5.64 13.18 -8.09
C ASN A 130 -6.49 13.23 -6.80
N SER A 131 -6.17 12.43 -5.78
CA SER A 131 -6.91 12.44 -4.52
C SER A 131 -6.78 13.79 -3.82
N ASN A 132 -7.89 14.28 -3.25
CA ASN A 132 -7.91 15.51 -2.48
C ASN A 132 -7.46 15.25 -1.04
N ILE A 133 -6.26 15.70 -0.72
CA ILE A 133 -5.64 15.52 0.61
C ILE A 133 -6.52 16.10 1.73
N SER A 134 -7.19 17.24 1.50
CA SER A 134 -8.04 17.87 2.52
C SER A 134 -9.21 17.00 2.95
N LYS A 135 -9.59 16.01 2.12
CA LYS A 135 -10.68 15.07 2.38
C LYS A 135 -10.21 13.76 3.01
N TRP A 136 -8.93 13.53 3.19
CA TRP A 136 -8.42 12.23 3.67
C TRP A 136 -8.91 11.85 5.07
N GLY A 137 -9.27 12.85 5.91
CA GLY A 137 -9.88 12.62 7.22
C GLY A 137 -11.39 12.34 7.19
N GLU A 138 -12.08 12.57 6.06
CA GLU A 138 -13.52 12.30 5.95
C GLU A 138 -13.80 10.80 6.06
N LYS A 139 -14.85 10.45 6.78
CA LYS A 139 -15.32 9.07 6.90
C LYS A 139 -16.20 8.66 5.75
N LYS A 140 -16.09 7.41 5.36
CA LYS A 140 -16.93 6.74 4.37
C LYS A 140 -17.53 5.48 4.97
N LYS A 141 -18.84 5.34 4.82
CA LYS A 141 -19.54 4.11 5.17
C LYS A 141 -19.33 3.09 4.05
N LEU A 142 -18.94 1.87 4.42
CA LEU A 142 -18.80 0.79 3.46
C LEU A 142 -20.17 0.21 3.10
N PRO A 143 -20.37 -0.26 1.85
CA PRO A 143 -21.67 -0.82 1.41
C PRO A 143 -21.93 -2.23 1.96
N PHE A 144 -21.03 -2.78 2.76
CA PHE A 144 -21.17 -4.08 3.42
C PHE A 144 -20.81 -3.96 4.90
N GLY A 145 -21.46 -4.78 5.73
CA GLY A 145 -21.29 -4.70 7.17
C GLY A 145 -21.74 -3.33 7.72
N ASN A 146 -21.33 -3.02 8.93
CA ASN A 146 -21.61 -1.71 9.54
C ASN A 146 -20.28 -0.98 9.83
N TYR A 147 -19.39 -0.97 8.81
CA TYR A 147 -18.06 -0.37 8.92
C TYR A 147 -18.03 1.05 8.36
N GLU A 148 -17.29 1.88 9.04
CA GLU A 148 -16.99 3.24 8.62
C GLU A 148 -15.48 3.48 8.77
N GLU A 149 -14.85 4.02 7.72
CA GLU A 149 -13.41 4.24 7.69
C GLU A 149 -13.08 5.61 7.11
N THR A 150 -11.95 6.19 7.53
CA THR A 150 -11.46 7.40 6.87
C THR A 150 -11.01 7.09 5.44
N ARG A 151 -11.07 8.09 4.56
CA ARG A 151 -10.55 7.95 3.19
C ARG A 151 -9.07 7.53 3.18
N PHE A 152 -8.26 8.10 4.09
CA PHE A 152 -6.86 7.71 4.24
C PHE A 152 -6.70 6.23 4.63
N ALA A 153 -7.51 5.74 5.57
CA ALA A 153 -7.51 4.33 5.92
C ALA A 153 -7.88 3.43 4.74
N LEU A 154 -8.87 3.82 3.92
CA LEU A 154 -9.26 3.08 2.71
C LEU A 154 -8.13 3.03 1.67
N LEU A 155 -7.39 4.14 1.48
CA LEU A 155 -6.21 4.17 0.60
C LEU A 155 -5.14 3.16 1.06
N ASN A 156 -4.87 3.08 2.37
CA ASN A 156 -3.91 2.12 2.91
C ASN A 156 -4.43 0.68 2.83
N LYS A 157 -5.71 0.44 3.12
CA LYS A 157 -6.33 -0.89 2.99
C LYS A 157 -6.29 -1.40 1.55
N ALA A 158 -6.37 -0.52 0.55
CA ALA A 158 -6.21 -0.91 -0.85
C ALA A 158 -4.78 -1.39 -1.15
N LEU A 159 -3.75 -0.71 -0.63
CA LEU A 159 -2.34 -1.15 -0.74
C LEU A 159 -2.09 -2.47 0.01
N GLU A 160 -2.64 -2.63 1.19
CA GLU A 160 -2.55 -3.87 1.97
C GLU A 160 -3.22 -5.04 1.25
N HIS A 161 -4.44 -4.85 0.76
CA HIS A 161 -5.22 -5.89 0.11
C HIS A 161 -4.54 -6.45 -1.14
N GLN A 162 -4.01 -5.57 -2.02
CA GLN A 162 -3.28 -6.04 -3.19
C GLN A 162 -2.00 -6.80 -2.83
N ALA A 163 -1.27 -6.35 -1.79
CA ALA A 163 -0.07 -7.04 -1.32
C ALA A 163 -0.40 -8.42 -0.76
N HIS A 164 -1.51 -8.55 -0.01
CA HIS A 164 -2.02 -9.80 0.52
C HIS A 164 -2.30 -10.82 -0.61
N HIS A 165 -3.07 -10.44 -1.63
CA HIS A 165 -3.40 -11.36 -2.73
C HIS A 165 -2.21 -11.68 -3.62
N ARG A 166 -1.33 -10.72 -3.92
CA ARG A 166 -0.07 -11.00 -4.62
C ARG A 166 0.78 -11.99 -3.82
N GLY A 167 0.93 -11.78 -2.51
CA GLY A 167 1.70 -12.66 -1.63
C GLY A 167 1.17 -14.10 -1.63
N GLN A 168 -0.15 -14.30 -1.64
CA GLN A 168 -0.75 -15.64 -1.77
C GLN A 168 -0.28 -16.34 -3.05
N THR A 169 -0.21 -15.64 -4.18
CA THR A 169 0.19 -16.24 -5.48
C THR A 169 1.64 -16.68 -5.54
N THR A 170 2.50 -16.28 -4.60
CA THR A 170 3.85 -16.81 -4.43
C THR A 170 3.85 -18.33 -4.28
N ILE A 171 2.91 -18.86 -3.47
CA ILE A 171 2.78 -20.30 -3.23
C ILE A 171 2.34 -21.02 -4.50
N TYR A 172 1.44 -20.42 -5.30
CA TYR A 172 0.99 -21.00 -6.58
C TYR A 172 2.14 -21.19 -7.56
N ILE A 173 3.02 -20.18 -7.68
CA ILE A 173 4.21 -20.23 -8.55
C ILE A 173 5.18 -21.32 -8.06
N ARG A 174 5.45 -21.39 -6.74
CA ARG A 174 6.33 -22.42 -6.16
C ARG A 174 5.80 -23.83 -6.37
N LEU A 175 4.49 -24.04 -6.28
CA LEU A 175 3.87 -25.34 -6.53
C LEU A 175 3.95 -25.78 -8.01
N GLN A 176 4.29 -24.88 -8.93
CA GLN A 176 4.63 -25.23 -10.32
C GLN A 176 6.15 -25.47 -10.51
N GLY A 177 6.94 -25.52 -9.43
CA GLY A 177 8.39 -25.70 -9.50
C GLY A 177 9.16 -24.46 -9.98
N ILE A 178 8.50 -23.29 -9.99
CA ILE A 178 9.07 -22.05 -10.53
C ILE A 178 9.50 -21.15 -9.37
N LYS A 179 10.65 -20.48 -9.50
CA LYS A 179 11.10 -19.45 -8.57
C LYS A 179 10.23 -18.19 -8.73
N PRO A 180 9.57 -17.69 -7.67
CA PRO A 180 8.86 -16.42 -7.73
C PRO A 180 9.80 -15.24 -8.01
N PRO A 181 9.26 -14.10 -8.48
CA PRO A 181 10.05 -12.88 -8.64
C PRO A 181 10.75 -12.46 -7.36
N GLU A 182 11.91 -11.83 -7.50
CA GLU A 182 12.62 -11.20 -6.38
C GLU A 182 11.79 -10.04 -5.81
N GLU A 183 12.00 -9.77 -4.53
CA GLU A 183 11.26 -8.73 -3.82
C GLU A 183 11.61 -7.33 -4.33
N ARG A 184 10.58 -6.46 -4.49
CA ARG A 184 10.75 -5.08 -4.95
C ARG A 184 10.33 -4.07 -3.88
N LEU A 185 10.80 -4.22 -2.65
CA LEU A 185 10.42 -3.26 -1.58
C LEU A 185 11.06 -1.89 -1.76
N PHE A 186 12.27 -1.82 -2.29
CA PHE A 186 13.07 -0.60 -2.37
C PHE A 186 13.29 -0.09 -3.82
N GLY A 187 12.38 -0.41 -4.76
CA GLY A 187 12.38 0.16 -6.10
C GLY A 187 13.25 -0.55 -7.15
N GLY A 188 14.12 -1.45 -6.76
CA GLY A 188 14.88 -2.36 -7.63
C GLY A 188 14.79 -3.76 -7.08
N GLY A 189 14.82 -4.80 -7.94
CA GLY A 189 15.06 -6.16 -7.45
C GLY A 189 16.44 -6.19 -6.77
N MET A 190 16.50 -6.75 -5.55
CA MET A 190 17.76 -7.07 -4.91
C MET A 190 18.38 -8.29 -5.59
#